data_c6d7dd6844a4617a75715cac7e89d0dd
#
_entry.id   c6d7dd6844a4617a75715cac7e89d0dd
#
_cell.length_a   1.000
_cell.length_b   1.000
_cell.length_c   1.000
_cell.angle_alpha   90.00
_cell.angle_beta   90.00
_cell.angle_gamma   90.00
#
_symmetry.space_group_name_H-M   'P 1'
#
loop_
_entity.id
_entity.type
_entity.pdbx_description
1 polymer ?
#
loop_
_entity_poly.entity_id
_entity_poly.type
_entity_poly.pdbx_seq_one_letter_code
_entity_poly.pdbx_strand_id
1 'polypeptide(L)'
;LGDVYKRQVHLEAKKLGLSGIPKEKLPVFKLLIRKIYLLLPLVMLVIWVSGNYMTMQKAASYAIVLSVIVSLFDKENRISVTKCIDALEAGGRGVISVAVACGVAGIISGSITMTGLANDLINGIISVANGKLIIALLLTMLCCIVLGMGVPTTANYCIMAATCAPILVRMGVPTLAAHFFVFYFGIVADITPPVALAAYAGSAIAKANPMKTAFTCLL
;
A
#
# COMPACT_ATOMS: atom_id res chain seq x y z
N LEU A 1 -12.19 -7.21 9.83
CA LEU A 1 -12.12 -6.44 8.56
C LEU A 1 -12.14 -7.36 7.33
N GLY A 2 -11.33 -8.43 7.27
CA GLY A 2 -11.28 -9.33 6.11
C GLY A 2 -12.62 -9.99 5.71
N ASP A 3 -13.48 -10.28 6.66
CA ASP A 3 -14.78 -10.90 6.38
C ASP A 3 -15.81 -9.94 5.78
N VAL A 4 -15.71 -8.66 6.08
CA VAL A 4 -16.59 -7.62 5.51
C VAL A 4 -16.31 -7.47 4.02
N TYR A 5 -15.03 -7.35 3.63
CA TYR A 5 -14.64 -7.26 2.21
C TYR A 5 -14.98 -8.52 1.42
N LYS A 6 -14.78 -9.71 2.01
CA LYS A 6 -15.18 -10.97 1.36
C LYS A 6 -16.68 -11.02 1.09
N ARG A 7 -17.49 -10.59 2.06
CA ARG A 7 -18.96 -10.52 1.89
C ARG A 7 -19.37 -9.52 0.83
N GLN A 8 -18.75 -8.33 0.81
CA GLN A 8 -19.03 -7.31 -0.19
C GLN A 8 -18.71 -7.80 -1.61
N VAL A 9 -17.49 -8.34 -1.82
CA VAL A 9 -17.08 -8.91 -3.10
C VAL A 9 -18.01 -10.07 -3.52
N HIS A 10 -18.39 -10.94 -2.58
CA HIS A 10 -19.31 -12.05 -2.85
C HIS A 10 -20.70 -11.56 -3.24
N LEU A 11 -21.24 -10.56 -2.56
CA LEU A 11 -22.55 -9.99 -2.86
C LEU A 11 -22.57 -9.31 -4.23
N GLU A 12 -21.55 -8.54 -4.56
CA GLU A 12 -21.43 -7.90 -5.87
C GLU A 12 -21.24 -8.94 -6.99
N ALA A 13 -20.42 -9.96 -6.78
CA ALA A 13 -20.25 -11.05 -7.75
C ALA A 13 -21.58 -11.77 -8.00
N LYS A 14 -22.36 -12.03 -6.93
CA LYS A 14 -23.69 -12.66 -7.03
C LYS A 14 -24.69 -11.77 -7.76
N LYS A 15 -24.68 -10.45 -7.48
CA LYS A 15 -25.54 -9.45 -8.13
C LYS A 15 -25.24 -9.33 -9.64
N LEU A 16 -23.97 -9.44 -10.02
CA LEU A 16 -23.52 -9.41 -11.40
C LEU A 16 -23.63 -10.77 -12.12
N GLY A 17 -24.11 -11.81 -11.44
CA GLY A 17 -24.23 -13.16 -12.01
C GLY A 17 -22.88 -13.83 -12.33
N LEU A 18 -21.79 -13.39 -11.68
CA LEU A 18 -20.48 -13.97 -11.91
C LEU A 18 -20.39 -15.36 -11.29
N SER A 19 -20.06 -16.36 -12.10
CA SER A 19 -19.77 -17.71 -11.65
C SER A 19 -18.29 -17.84 -11.27
N GLY A 20 -18.01 -18.62 -10.20
CA GLY A 20 -16.64 -18.94 -9.83
C GLY A 20 -15.91 -19.77 -10.88
N ILE A 21 -14.61 -19.94 -10.73
CA ILE A 21 -13.80 -20.80 -11.60
C ILE A 21 -14.36 -22.24 -11.55
N PRO A 22 -14.61 -22.89 -12.70
CA PRO A 22 -15.06 -24.28 -12.75
C PRO A 22 -14.16 -25.19 -11.93
N LYS A 23 -14.77 -26.12 -11.19
CA LYS A 23 -14.01 -27.04 -10.28
C LYS A 23 -12.91 -27.82 -10.99
N GLU A 24 -13.07 -28.07 -12.29
CA GLU A 24 -12.11 -28.76 -13.16
C GLU A 24 -10.80 -27.96 -13.37
N LYS A 25 -10.87 -26.61 -13.27
CA LYS A 25 -9.72 -25.73 -13.43
C LYS A 25 -9.06 -25.36 -12.10
N LEU A 26 -9.60 -25.83 -10.97
CA LEU A 26 -8.99 -25.59 -9.67
C LEU A 26 -7.79 -26.54 -9.49
N PRO A 27 -6.63 -26.00 -9.03
CA PRO A 27 -5.48 -26.84 -8.75
C PRO A 27 -5.83 -27.87 -7.65
N VAL A 28 -5.39 -29.12 -7.84
CA VAL A 28 -5.61 -30.19 -6.88
C VAL A 28 -4.93 -29.82 -5.55
N PHE A 29 -5.69 -29.80 -4.46
CA PHE A 29 -5.22 -29.41 -3.13
C PHE A 29 -3.95 -30.17 -2.68
N LYS A 30 -3.83 -31.45 -3.07
CA LYS A 30 -2.64 -32.27 -2.83
C LYS A 30 -1.37 -31.70 -3.50
N LEU A 31 -1.51 -31.08 -4.67
CA LEU A 31 -0.41 -30.43 -5.38
C LEU A 31 0.02 -29.12 -4.67
N LEU A 32 -0.95 -28.40 -4.12
CA LEU A 32 -0.69 -27.18 -3.35
C LEU A 32 0.09 -27.48 -2.07
N ILE A 33 -0.32 -28.52 -1.31
CA ILE A 33 0.38 -28.94 -0.08
C ILE A 33 1.82 -29.35 -0.39
N ARG A 34 2.05 -30.03 -1.51
CA ARG A 34 3.39 -30.44 -1.92
C ARG A 34 4.32 -29.26 -2.19
N LYS A 35 3.80 -28.10 -2.60
CA LYS A 35 4.55 -26.88 -2.90
C LYS A 35 4.49 -25.82 -1.78
N ILE A 36 3.96 -26.17 -0.59
CA ILE A 36 3.79 -25.24 0.53
C ILE A 36 5.13 -24.68 1.04
N TYR A 37 6.23 -25.43 0.85
CA TYR A 37 7.58 -25.00 1.21
C TYR A 37 8.02 -23.72 0.44
N LEU A 38 7.42 -23.42 -0.71
CA LEU A 38 7.67 -22.18 -1.44
C LEU A 38 7.18 -20.93 -0.69
N LEU A 39 6.26 -21.10 0.27
CA LEU A 39 5.81 -20.01 1.14
C LEU A 39 6.77 -19.74 2.32
N LEU A 40 7.76 -20.63 2.54
CA LEU A 40 8.69 -20.53 3.66
C LEU A 40 9.38 -19.17 3.76
N PRO A 41 9.91 -18.55 2.68
CA PRO A 41 10.54 -17.22 2.75
C PRO A 41 9.57 -16.13 3.23
N LEU A 42 8.30 -16.20 2.79
CA LEU A 42 7.28 -15.26 3.21
C LEU A 42 6.91 -15.41 4.67
N VAL A 43 6.71 -16.66 5.12
CA VAL A 43 6.38 -16.97 6.52
C VAL A 43 7.52 -16.55 7.45
N MET A 44 8.76 -16.84 7.07
CA MET A 44 9.93 -16.44 7.86
C MET A 44 10.09 -14.92 7.92
N LEU A 45 9.85 -14.21 6.82
CA LEU A 45 9.85 -12.75 6.81
C LEU A 45 8.83 -12.18 7.80
N VAL A 46 7.59 -12.71 7.79
CA VAL A 46 6.54 -12.27 8.72
C VAL A 46 6.95 -12.55 10.17
N ILE A 47 7.49 -13.73 10.47
CA ILE A 47 7.94 -14.10 11.82
C ILE A 47 9.06 -13.17 12.29
N TRP A 48 10.07 -12.90 11.46
CA TRP A 48 11.22 -12.06 11.82
C TRP A 48 10.80 -10.61 12.08
N VAL A 49 9.88 -10.07 11.28
CA VAL A 49 9.40 -8.69 11.43
C VAL A 49 8.42 -8.59 12.60
N SER A 50 7.42 -9.47 12.69
CA SER A 50 6.40 -9.42 13.75
C SER A 50 6.96 -9.75 15.13
N GLY A 51 7.98 -10.63 15.19
CA GLY A 51 8.66 -10.99 16.44
C GLY A 51 9.72 -9.96 16.88
N ASN A 52 9.93 -8.86 16.11
CA ASN A 52 10.99 -7.89 16.36
C ASN A 52 12.41 -8.48 16.48
N TYR A 53 12.64 -9.64 15.84
CA TYR A 53 13.96 -10.28 15.90
C TYR A 53 15.01 -9.53 15.08
N MET A 54 14.60 -8.86 14.03
CA MET A 54 15.50 -8.06 13.18
C MET A 54 14.77 -6.94 12.44
N THR A 55 15.54 -6.00 11.88
CA THR A 55 14.98 -4.90 11.08
C THR A 55 14.38 -5.42 9.78
N MET A 56 13.40 -4.70 9.24
CA MET A 56 12.71 -5.07 7.99
C MET A 56 13.69 -5.28 6.82
N GLN A 57 14.74 -4.46 6.72
CA GLN A 57 15.77 -4.58 5.67
C GLN A 57 16.56 -5.89 5.78
N LYS A 58 16.97 -6.26 7.00
CA LYS A 58 17.67 -7.53 7.25
C LYS A 58 16.76 -8.71 6.98
N ALA A 59 15.52 -8.66 7.46
CA ALA A 59 14.53 -9.72 7.22
C ALA A 59 14.28 -9.92 5.71
N ALA A 60 14.13 -8.84 4.94
CA ALA A 60 13.95 -8.91 3.50
C ALA A 60 15.19 -9.52 2.79
N SER A 61 16.40 -9.12 3.19
CA SER A 61 17.64 -9.68 2.61
C SER A 61 17.75 -11.19 2.86
N TYR A 62 17.47 -11.64 4.08
CA TYR A 62 17.46 -13.08 4.38
C TYR A 62 16.33 -13.83 3.66
N ALA A 63 15.16 -13.23 3.52
CA ALA A 63 14.05 -13.82 2.77
C ALA A 63 14.40 -14.00 1.27
N ILE A 64 15.14 -13.05 0.67
CA ILE A 64 15.65 -13.18 -0.72
C ILE A 64 16.60 -14.37 -0.82
N VAL A 65 17.59 -14.47 0.06
CA VAL A 65 18.53 -15.60 0.08
C VAL A 65 17.79 -16.93 0.28
N LEU A 66 16.85 -16.95 1.22
CA LEU A 66 16.04 -18.14 1.50
C LEU A 66 15.17 -18.52 0.29
N SER A 67 14.63 -17.56 -0.47
CA SER A 67 13.84 -17.85 -1.67
C SER A 67 14.68 -18.50 -2.76
N VAL A 68 15.94 -18.09 -2.93
CA VAL A 68 16.88 -18.73 -3.86
C VAL A 68 17.17 -20.16 -3.41
N ILE A 69 17.46 -20.38 -2.12
CA ILE A 69 17.74 -21.72 -1.56
C ILE A 69 16.54 -22.64 -1.76
N VAL A 70 15.34 -22.19 -1.40
CA VAL A 70 14.09 -22.96 -1.54
C VAL A 70 13.81 -23.32 -3.01
N SER A 71 14.09 -22.40 -3.93
CA SER A 71 13.93 -22.64 -5.36
C SER A 71 14.86 -23.74 -5.91
N LEU A 72 16.03 -23.98 -5.29
CA LEU A 72 16.92 -25.07 -5.69
C LEU A 72 16.32 -26.46 -5.47
N PHE A 73 15.38 -26.57 -4.53
CA PHE A 73 14.68 -27.83 -4.26
C PHE A 73 13.50 -28.07 -5.23
N ASP A 74 13.04 -27.06 -5.96
CA ASP A 74 11.98 -27.22 -6.96
C ASP A 74 12.59 -27.65 -8.31
N LYS A 75 12.41 -28.93 -8.69
CA LYS A 75 12.91 -29.45 -9.97
C LYS A 75 12.27 -28.81 -11.20
N GLU A 76 11.03 -28.31 -11.08
CA GLU A 76 10.26 -27.72 -12.19
C GLU A 76 10.63 -26.27 -12.41
N ASN A 77 10.96 -25.52 -11.33
CA ASN A 77 11.18 -24.05 -11.39
C ASN A 77 12.53 -23.64 -10.79
N ARG A 78 13.57 -24.45 -10.97
CA ARG A 78 14.92 -24.09 -10.51
C ARG A 78 15.34 -22.73 -11.04
N ILE A 79 15.77 -21.87 -10.13
CA ILE A 79 16.37 -20.59 -10.49
C ILE A 79 17.77 -20.89 -11.05
N SER A 80 17.95 -20.66 -12.36
CA SER A 80 19.26 -20.60 -12.99
C SER A 80 19.98 -19.31 -12.60
N VAL A 81 21.31 -19.27 -12.69
CA VAL A 81 22.10 -18.05 -12.48
C VAL A 81 21.58 -16.89 -13.35
N THR A 82 21.23 -17.15 -14.60
CA THR A 82 20.64 -16.15 -15.50
C THR A 82 19.32 -15.59 -14.95
N LYS A 83 18.40 -16.46 -14.48
CA LYS A 83 17.15 -16.02 -13.87
C LYS A 83 17.36 -15.22 -12.56
N CYS A 84 18.44 -15.52 -11.83
CA CYS A 84 18.79 -14.76 -10.64
C CYS A 84 19.24 -13.33 -11.01
N ILE A 85 20.04 -13.20 -12.07
CA ILE A 85 20.48 -11.90 -12.61
C ILE A 85 19.26 -11.12 -13.14
N ASP A 86 18.38 -11.77 -13.90
CA ASP A 86 17.16 -11.14 -14.42
C ASP A 86 16.24 -10.66 -13.26
N ALA A 87 16.14 -11.45 -12.19
CA ALA A 87 15.36 -11.06 -11.01
C ALA A 87 15.98 -9.87 -10.27
N LEU A 88 17.32 -9.81 -10.17
CA LEU A 88 18.04 -8.67 -9.59
C LEU A 88 17.88 -7.43 -10.47
N GLU A 89 17.96 -7.56 -11.78
CA GLU A 89 17.71 -6.47 -12.72
C GLU A 89 16.29 -5.94 -12.61
N ALA A 90 15.30 -6.83 -12.61
CA ALA A 90 13.90 -6.46 -12.45
C ALA A 90 13.63 -5.78 -11.10
N GLY A 91 14.22 -6.30 -10.01
CA GLY A 91 14.19 -5.68 -8.69
C GLY A 91 14.83 -4.29 -8.68
N GLY A 92 16.01 -4.16 -9.27
CA GLY A 92 16.71 -2.87 -9.40
C GLY A 92 15.90 -1.84 -10.18
N ARG A 93 15.30 -2.23 -11.31
CA ARG A 93 14.40 -1.34 -12.08
C ARG A 93 13.16 -0.93 -11.27
N GLY A 94 12.57 -1.84 -10.48
CA GLY A 94 11.44 -1.53 -9.60
C GLY A 94 11.79 -0.52 -8.51
N VAL A 95 12.99 -0.61 -7.95
CA VAL A 95 13.47 0.31 -6.89
C VAL A 95 13.69 1.73 -7.42
N ILE A 96 14.11 1.91 -8.68
CA ILE A 96 14.39 3.23 -9.26
C ILE A 96 13.15 4.15 -9.15
N SER A 97 11.99 3.66 -9.55
CA SER A 97 10.75 4.45 -9.50
C SER A 97 10.40 4.89 -8.07
N VAL A 98 10.53 3.98 -7.12
CA VAL A 98 10.25 4.26 -5.70
C VAL A 98 11.30 5.23 -5.12
N ALA A 99 12.59 5.04 -5.43
CA ALA A 99 13.66 5.90 -4.96
C ALA A 99 13.51 7.35 -5.48
N VAL A 100 13.20 7.51 -6.77
CA VAL A 100 12.95 8.84 -7.36
C VAL A 100 11.74 9.50 -6.69
N ALA A 101 10.63 8.77 -6.53
CA ALA A 101 9.44 9.29 -5.89
C ALA A 101 9.69 9.69 -4.42
N CYS A 102 10.44 8.89 -3.66
CA CYS A 102 10.84 9.24 -2.29
C CYS A 102 11.78 10.45 -2.26
N GLY A 103 12.70 10.57 -3.20
CA GLY A 103 13.58 11.73 -3.33
C GLY A 103 12.80 13.02 -3.57
N VAL A 104 11.87 13.00 -4.53
CA VAL A 104 10.97 14.15 -4.81
C VAL A 104 10.10 14.48 -3.60
N ALA A 105 9.52 13.47 -2.94
CA ALA A 105 8.75 13.66 -1.71
C ALA A 105 9.58 14.29 -0.59
N GLY A 106 10.85 13.90 -0.47
CA GLY A 106 11.79 14.51 0.48
C GLY A 106 12.04 16.00 0.20
N ILE A 107 12.18 16.37 -1.08
CA ILE A 107 12.34 17.78 -1.50
C ILE A 107 11.05 18.57 -1.18
N ILE A 108 9.88 18.04 -1.49
CA ILE A 108 8.59 18.67 -1.18
C ILE A 108 8.44 18.87 0.32
N SER A 109 8.66 17.83 1.11
CA SER A 109 8.57 17.88 2.58
C SER A 109 9.57 18.88 3.18
N GLY A 110 10.82 18.88 2.68
CA GLY A 110 11.83 19.85 3.06
C GLY A 110 11.44 21.29 2.74
N SER A 111 10.92 21.54 1.53
CA SER A 111 10.45 22.85 1.12
C SER A 111 9.29 23.35 1.98
N ILE A 112 8.31 22.50 2.28
CA ILE A 112 7.17 22.81 3.14
C ILE A 112 7.65 23.19 4.55
N THR A 113 8.64 22.45 5.07
CA THR A 113 9.20 22.69 6.39
C THR A 113 10.00 24.01 6.43
N MET A 114 10.84 24.24 5.43
CA MET A 114 11.70 25.44 5.34
C MET A 114 10.90 26.73 5.13
N THR A 115 9.81 26.67 4.37
CA THR A 115 8.92 27.83 4.09
C THR A 115 7.95 28.12 5.22
N GLY A 116 7.81 27.22 6.21
CA GLY A 116 6.82 27.34 7.26
C GLY A 116 5.38 27.03 6.82
N LEU A 117 5.18 26.65 5.55
CA LEU A 117 3.85 26.36 4.98
C LEU A 117 3.10 25.28 5.79
N ALA A 118 3.82 24.32 6.39
CA ALA A 118 3.21 23.35 7.27
C ALA A 118 2.50 24.01 8.46
N ASN A 119 3.12 25.01 9.07
CA ASN A 119 2.52 25.74 10.19
C ASN A 119 1.31 26.57 9.74
N ASP A 120 1.35 27.17 8.57
CA ASP A 120 0.24 27.94 8.02
C ASP A 120 -0.96 27.03 7.71
N LEU A 121 -0.73 25.86 7.13
CA LEU A 121 -1.77 24.84 6.92
C LEU A 121 -2.37 24.35 8.25
N ILE A 122 -1.51 24.07 9.25
CA ILE A 122 -1.95 23.62 10.57
C ILE A 122 -2.83 24.69 11.21
N ASN A 123 -2.35 25.93 11.25
CA ASN A 123 -3.07 27.05 11.87
C ASN A 123 -4.37 27.36 11.12
N GLY A 124 -4.34 27.31 9.77
CA GLY A 124 -5.52 27.48 8.92
C GLY A 124 -6.61 26.44 9.23
N ILE A 125 -6.25 25.16 9.26
CA ILE A 125 -7.20 24.07 9.55
C ILE A 125 -7.75 24.20 10.99
N ILE A 126 -6.90 24.48 11.97
CA ILE A 126 -7.32 24.63 13.36
C ILE A 126 -8.26 25.85 13.51
N SER A 127 -7.96 26.95 12.84
CA SER A 127 -8.81 28.15 12.83
C SER A 127 -10.19 27.87 12.25
N VAL A 128 -10.25 27.24 11.08
CA VAL A 128 -11.52 26.85 10.43
C VAL A 128 -12.28 25.82 11.24
N ALA A 129 -11.57 24.88 11.90
CA ALA A 129 -12.17 23.87 12.75
C ALA A 129 -12.81 24.48 14.02
N ASN A 130 -12.40 25.68 14.42
CA ASN A 130 -12.93 26.39 15.58
C ASN A 130 -12.99 25.50 16.84
N GLY A 131 -11.93 24.75 17.10
CA GLY A 131 -11.81 23.81 18.21
C GLY A 131 -12.61 22.50 18.07
N LYS A 132 -13.38 22.31 17.00
CA LYS A 132 -14.16 21.09 16.76
C LYS A 132 -13.30 20.03 16.07
N LEU A 133 -12.92 18.99 16.80
CA LEU A 133 -12.08 17.90 16.29
C LEU A 133 -12.63 17.25 15.02
N ILE A 134 -13.96 17.07 14.92
CA ILE A 134 -14.58 16.42 13.77
C ILE A 134 -14.36 17.22 12.47
N ILE A 135 -14.36 18.55 12.54
CA ILE A 135 -14.10 19.41 11.40
C ILE A 135 -12.63 19.33 10.99
N ALA A 136 -11.73 19.33 11.97
CA ALA A 136 -10.30 19.15 11.72
C ALA A 136 -10.01 17.79 11.06
N LEU A 137 -10.64 16.71 11.52
CA LEU A 137 -10.53 15.38 10.91
C LEU A 137 -11.00 15.38 9.46
N LEU A 138 -12.17 15.97 9.16
CA LEU A 138 -12.68 16.03 7.79
C LEU A 138 -11.79 16.86 6.86
N LEU A 139 -11.31 18.01 7.32
CA LEU A 139 -10.39 18.85 6.52
C LEU A 139 -9.05 18.15 6.31
N THR A 140 -8.49 17.52 7.34
CA THR A 140 -7.25 16.73 7.22
C THR A 140 -7.43 15.55 6.29
N MET A 141 -8.56 14.85 6.35
CA MET A 141 -8.92 13.77 5.41
C MET A 141 -8.88 14.26 3.95
N LEU A 142 -9.55 15.37 3.66
CA LEU A 142 -9.56 15.97 2.32
C LEU A 142 -8.14 16.35 1.87
N CYS A 143 -7.34 16.97 2.74
CA CYS A 143 -5.95 17.28 2.45
C CYS A 143 -5.15 16.00 2.12
N CYS A 144 -5.30 14.94 2.91
CA CYS A 144 -4.62 13.67 2.68
C CYS A 144 -4.99 13.05 1.33
N ILE A 145 -6.27 13.06 0.97
CA ILE A 145 -6.73 12.55 -0.32
C ILE A 145 -6.14 13.36 -1.47
N VAL A 146 -6.19 14.70 -1.39
CA VAL A 146 -5.68 15.57 -2.46
C VAL A 146 -4.16 15.45 -2.61
N LEU A 147 -3.41 15.50 -1.50
CA LEU A 147 -1.95 15.40 -1.52
C LEU A 147 -1.45 13.99 -1.89
N GLY A 148 -2.26 12.97 -1.65
CA GLY A 148 -1.92 11.58 -1.92
C GLY A 148 -2.14 11.14 -3.36
N MET A 149 -2.85 11.91 -4.17
CA MET A 149 -3.19 11.52 -5.54
C MET A 149 -1.94 11.34 -6.41
N GLY A 150 -1.74 10.11 -6.91
CA GLY A 150 -0.67 9.81 -7.87
C GLY A 150 0.73 9.69 -7.28
N VAL A 151 0.85 9.61 -5.96
CA VAL A 151 2.13 9.48 -5.26
C VAL A 151 2.24 8.07 -4.68
N PRO A 152 3.38 7.37 -4.84
CA PRO A 152 3.59 6.07 -4.21
C PRO A 152 3.39 6.13 -2.69
N THR A 153 2.79 5.09 -2.10
CA THR A 153 2.33 5.06 -0.70
C THR A 153 3.39 5.50 0.32
N THR A 154 4.65 5.07 0.14
CA THR A 154 5.75 5.45 1.06
C THR A 154 6.06 6.95 1.00
N ALA A 155 6.17 7.49 -0.20
CA ALA A 155 6.44 8.91 -0.43
C ALA A 155 5.26 9.77 0.05
N ASN A 156 4.05 9.34 -0.24
CA ASN A 156 2.81 9.93 0.23
C ASN A 156 2.77 10.04 1.76
N TYR A 157 3.04 8.93 2.47
CA TYR A 157 3.08 8.96 3.92
C TYR A 157 4.14 9.92 4.47
N CYS A 158 5.34 9.99 3.87
CA CYS A 158 6.37 10.93 4.31
C CYS A 158 5.90 12.40 4.25
N ILE A 159 5.20 12.78 3.17
CA ILE A 159 4.63 14.12 3.01
C ILE A 159 3.57 14.38 4.09
N MET A 160 2.64 13.45 4.27
CA MET A 160 1.54 13.61 5.21
C MET A 160 1.95 13.56 6.68
N ALA A 161 2.97 12.77 7.00
CA ALA A 161 3.54 12.73 8.34
C ALA A 161 4.15 14.10 8.74
N ALA A 162 4.71 14.82 7.78
CA ALA A 162 5.29 16.14 8.02
C ALA A 162 4.24 17.27 8.00
N THR A 163 3.15 17.13 7.23
CA THR A 163 2.18 18.21 6.98
C THR A 163 0.86 18.03 7.71
N CYS A 164 0.24 16.86 7.62
CA CYS A 164 -1.12 16.61 8.07
C CYS A 164 -1.19 15.99 9.48
N ALA A 165 -0.28 15.08 9.83
CA ALA A 165 -0.31 14.44 11.15
C ALA A 165 -0.16 15.45 12.31
N PRO A 166 0.72 16.47 12.24
CA PRO A 166 0.84 17.48 13.29
C PRO A 166 -0.45 18.27 13.57
N ILE A 167 -1.35 18.40 12.58
CA ILE A 167 -2.64 19.08 12.76
C ILE A 167 -3.46 18.36 13.85
N LEU A 168 -3.59 17.06 13.68
CA LEU A 168 -4.37 16.23 14.58
C LEU A 168 -3.72 16.09 15.96
N VAL A 169 -2.39 16.02 16.01
CA VAL A 169 -1.64 15.96 17.27
C VAL A 169 -1.86 17.26 18.08
N ARG A 170 -1.82 18.43 17.43
CA ARG A 170 -2.12 19.73 18.08
C ARG A 170 -3.58 19.84 18.55
N MET A 171 -4.49 19.09 17.93
CA MET A 171 -5.91 19.01 18.35
C MET A 171 -6.13 17.96 19.47
N GLY A 172 -5.06 17.38 20.02
CA GLY A 172 -5.10 16.44 21.13
C GLY A 172 -5.28 14.96 20.73
N VAL A 173 -5.19 14.63 19.45
CA VAL A 173 -5.21 13.22 19.00
C VAL A 173 -3.87 12.57 19.34
N PRO A 174 -3.84 11.36 19.93
CA PRO A 174 -2.62 10.63 20.19
C PRO A 174 -1.78 10.48 18.91
N THR A 175 -0.46 10.66 19.00
CA THR A 175 0.45 10.68 17.84
C THR A 175 0.25 9.45 16.94
N LEU A 176 0.21 8.26 17.52
CA LEU A 176 0.02 7.02 16.76
C LEU A 176 -1.29 7.03 15.98
N ALA A 177 -2.39 7.46 16.61
CA ALA A 177 -3.70 7.54 15.96
C ALA A 177 -3.72 8.57 14.83
N ALA A 178 -3.08 9.74 15.02
CA ALA A 178 -2.94 10.76 14.00
C ALA A 178 -2.17 10.23 12.78
N HIS A 179 -1.05 9.53 13.01
CA HIS A 179 -0.27 8.93 11.93
C HIS A 179 -1.02 7.81 11.20
N PHE A 180 -1.77 6.96 11.90
CA PHE A 180 -2.63 5.96 11.25
C PHE A 180 -3.75 6.60 10.43
N PHE A 181 -4.34 7.69 10.94
CA PHE A 181 -5.38 8.42 10.22
C PHE A 181 -4.87 8.96 8.89
N VAL A 182 -3.76 9.69 8.90
CA VAL A 182 -3.21 10.27 7.67
C VAL A 182 -2.70 9.19 6.70
N PHE A 183 -2.13 8.12 7.21
CA PHE A 183 -1.72 6.98 6.41
C PHE A 183 -2.91 6.31 5.71
N TYR A 184 -4.00 6.07 6.44
CA TYR A 184 -5.20 5.45 5.88
C TYR A 184 -5.79 6.28 4.75
N PHE A 185 -5.99 7.59 4.96
CA PHE A 185 -6.56 8.45 3.93
C PHE A 185 -5.58 8.74 2.79
N GLY A 186 -4.29 8.65 3.04
CA GLY A 186 -3.27 8.63 2.00
C GLY A 186 -3.41 7.43 1.05
N ILE A 187 -3.66 6.24 1.58
CA ILE A 187 -3.90 5.04 0.77
C ILE A 187 -5.24 5.14 0.02
N VAL A 188 -6.27 5.71 0.64
CA VAL A 188 -7.57 5.93 0.00
C VAL A 188 -7.44 6.80 -1.25
N ALA A 189 -6.46 7.71 -1.29
CA ALA A 189 -6.18 8.51 -2.48
C ALA A 189 -5.84 7.66 -3.72
N ASP A 190 -5.22 6.49 -3.54
CA ASP A 190 -4.87 5.58 -4.64
C ASP A 190 -6.08 4.92 -5.32
N ILE A 191 -7.24 4.93 -4.67
CA ILE A 191 -8.51 4.45 -5.24
C ILE A 191 -9.48 5.58 -5.59
N THR A 192 -9.12 6.82 -5.23
CA THR A 192 -10.01 7.98 -5.41
C THR A 192 -9.82 8.63 -6.78
N PRO A 193 -10.89 8.83 -7.59
CA PRO A 193 -10.81 9.61 -8.81
C PRO A 193 -10.33 11.05 -8.54
N PRO A 194 -9.63 11.68 -9.48
CA PRO A 194 -9.42 11.29 -10.87
C PRO A 194 -8.21 10.38 -11.13
N VAL A 195 -7.30 10.22 -10.18
CA VAL A 195 -6.02 9.51 -10.39
C VAL A 195 -6.16 8.01 -10.16
N ALA A 196 -6.72 7.57 -9.05
CA ALA A 196 -7.16 6.19 -8.76
C ALA A 196 -6.24 5.07 -9.31
N LEU A 197 -4.92 5.14 -9.07
CA LEU A 197 -3.91 4.26 -9.68
C LEU A 197 -4.20 2.78 -9.45
N ALA A 198 -4.58 2.40 -8.24
CA ALA A 198 -4.88 1.01 -7.90
C ALA A 198 -6.14 0.52 -8.63
N ALA A 199 -7.17 1.37 -8.75
CA ALA A 199 -8.38 1.03 -9.47
C ALA A 199 -8.11 0.90 -10.99
N TYR A 200 -7.24 1.72 -11.55
CA TYR A 200 -6.84 1.61 -12.96
C TYR A 200 -6.06 0.34 -13.24
N ALA A 201 -5.13 -0.02 -12.36
CA ALA A 201 -4.41 -1.28 -12.46
C ALA A 201 -5.36 -2.49 -12.40
N GLY A 202 -6.30 -2.49 -11.46
CA GLY A 202 -7.35 -3.51 -11.36
C GLY A 202 -8.24 -3.57 -12.59
N SER A 203 -8.62 -2.41 -13.14
CA SER A 203 -9.46 -2.32 -14.34
C SER A 203 -8.76 -2.87 -15.59
N ALA A 204 -7.45 -2.67 -15.71
CA ALA A 204 -6.65 -3.22 -16.81
C ALA A 204 -6.63 -4.75 -16.78
N ILE A 205 -6.48 -5.35 -15.59
CA ILE A 205 -6.55 -6.82 -15.41
C ILE A 205 -7.95 -7.34 -15.73
N ALA A 206 -8.99 -6.66 -15.25
CA ALA A 206 -10.39 -7.04 -15.45
C ALA A 206 -10.93 -6.68 -16.85
N LYS A 207 -10.14 -5.96 -17.68
CA LYS A 207 -10.59 -5.40 -18.97
C LYS A 207 -11.88 -4.56 -18.82
N ALA A 208 -12.01 -3.84 -17.71
CA ALA A 208 -13.15 -3.01 -17.35
C ALA A 208 -12.87 -1.52 -17.60
N ASN A 209 -13.91 -0.69 -17.53
CA ASN A 209 -13.73 0.76 -17.66
C ASN A 209 -13.05 1.32 -16.39
N PRO A 210 -11.88 2.00 -16.50
CA PRO A 210 -11.09 2.45 -15.37
C PRO A 210 -11.86 3.40 -14.43
N MET A 211 -12.57 4.37 -15.00
CA MET A 211 -13.30 5.37 -14.23
C MET A 211 -14.48 4.75 -13.46
N LYS A 212 -15.24 3.84 -14.11
CA LYS A 212 -16.31 3.10 -13.44
C LYS A 212 -15.77 2.24 -12.30
N THR A 213 -14.63 1.59 -12.53
CA THR A 213 -13.96 0.79 -11.49
C THR A 213 -13.57 1.66 -10.29
N ALA A 214 -12.98 2.84 -10.54
CA ALA A 214 -12.59 3.76 -9.47
C ALA A 214 -13.80 4.24 -8.64
N PHE A 215 -14.89 4.62 -9.28
CA PHE A 215 -16.12 4.98 -8.56
C PHE A 215 -16.72 3.80 -7.79
N THR A 216 -16.66 2.57 -8.33
CA THR A 216 -17.16 1.38 -7.63
C THR A 216 -16.29 1.03 -6.41
N CYS A 217 -14.98 1.33 -6.43
CA CYS A 217 -14.09 1.14 -5.30
C CYS A 217 -14.37 2.09 -4.13
N LEU A 218 -15.01 3.23 -4.37
CA LEU A 218 -15.37 4.20 -3.33
C LEU A 218 -16.70 3.92 -2.64
N LEU A 219 -17.55 3.10 -3.26
CA LEU A 219 -18.88 2.73 -2.74
C LEU A 219 -18.81 1.45 -1.89
#